data_6fb6b2f21dfa56d4d61a79889ca9240a
#
_entry.id   6fb6b2f21dfa56d4d61a79889ca9240a
#
_cell.length_a   1.000
_cell.length_b   1.000
_cell.length_c   1.000
_cell.angle_alpha   90.00
_cell.angle_beta   90.00
_cell.angle_gamma   90.00
#
_symmetry.space_group_name_H-M   'P 1'
#
loop_
_entity.id
_entity.type
_entity.pdbx_description
1 polymer ?
#
loop_
_entity_poly.entity_id
_entity_poly.type
_entity_poly.pdbx_seq_one_letter_code
_entity_poly.pdbx_strand_id
1 'polypeptide(L)'
;MSNNSSFLKEMGITEWTSRDAIQAQPEASVAASSQAAPQETQASPRVSNGMWWFFGNEPQGDAKILFQNLIRVLGLAKNEWSWKAPAENLGQLTIPDAPVVAVAFGGPVAQKITGERDALPQLRETVLALNTGNDEEIPVIASYELNQVLTKPKEKAMLWQDLLMARSVLQNI
;
A
#
# COMPACT_ATOMS: atom_id res chain seq x y z
N MET A 1 -38.26 7.07 23.97
CA MET A 1 -37.51 6.67 25.16
C MET A 1 -36.94 5.28 24.88
N SER A 2 -35.74 5.23 24.47
CA SER A 2 -35.14 4.00 23.89
C SER A 2 -34.50 3.16 24.99
N ASN A 3 -35.22 2.15 25.47
CA ASN A 3 -34.69 1.12 26.37
C ASN A 3 -33.71 0.13 25.64
N ASN A 4 -33.54 0.32 24.33
CA ASN A 4 -32.68 -0.57 23.55
C ASN A 4 -31.18 -0.31 23.74
N SER A 5 -30.80 0.92 24.10
CA SER A 5 -29.39 1.32 24.29
C SER A 5 -28.77 0.63 25.52
N SER A 6 -29.55 0.36 26.54
CA SER A 6 -29.11 -0.34 27.76
C SER A 6 -28.82 -1.82 27.50
N PHE A 7 -29.67 -2.48 26.71
CA PHE A 7 -29.50 -3.90 26.35
C PHE A 7 -28.28 -4.14 25.45
N LEU A 8 -28.03 -3.23 24.51
CA LEU A 8 -26.88 -3.33 23.63
C LEU A 8 -25.57 -3.19 24.40
N LYS A 9 -25.57 -2.33 25.41
CA LYS A 9 -24.40 -2.12 26.27
C LYS A 9 -24.10 -3.32 27.17
N GLU A 10 -25.12 -4.00 27.68
CA GLU A 10 -24.96 -5.25 28.43
C GLU A 10 -24.43 -6.40 27.57
N MET A 11 -24.76 -6.40 26.29
CA MET A 11 -24.26 -7.39 25.31
C MET A 11 -22.85 -7.06 24.78
N GLY A 12 -22.19 -5.99 25.26
CA GLY A 12 -20.86 -5.60 24.82
C GLY A 12 -20.83 -4.97 23.42
N ILE A 13 -21.98 -4.55 22.89
CA ILE A 13 -22.07 -3.91 21.58
C ILE A 13 -21.95 -2.39 21.75
N THR A 14 -20.93 -1.79 21.13
CA THR A 14 -20.72 -0.35 21.15
C THR A 14 -21.66 0.31 20.14
N GLU A 15 -22.57 1.15 20.62
CA GLU A 15 -23.46 1.91 19.75
C GLU A 15 -22.71 3.07 19.09
N TRP A 16 -22.77 3.14 17.76
CA TRP A 16 -22.18 4.23 17.01
C TRP A 16 -23.13 5.41 16.98
N THR A 17 -22.77 6.48 17.67
CA THR A 17 -23.52 7.75 17.60
C THR A 17 -22.94 8.64 16.51
N SER A 18 -23.82 9.22 15.69
CA SER A 18 -23.42 10.17 14.66
C SER A 18 -22.81 11.43 15.32
N ARG A 19 -21.68 11.88 14.78
CA ARG A 19 -20.95 13.06 15.28
C ARG A 19 -21.69 14.39 15.09
N ASP A 20 -22.81 14.39 14.37
CA ASP A 20 -23.55 15.60 14.02
C ASP A 20 -24.59 16.05 15.06
N ALA A 21 -24.70 15.37 16.20
CA ALA A 21 -25.53 15.79 17.29
C ALA A 21 -24.74 16.72 18.24
N ILE A 22 -24.39 17.91 17.75
CA ILE A 22 -23.93 19.00 18.63
C ILE A 22 -25.14 19.62 19.29
N GLN A 23 -25.48 19.17 20.48
CA GLN A 23 -26.33 19.94 21.37
C GLN A 23 -25.48 20.93 22.14
N ALA A 24 -25.89 22.17 21.99
CA ALA A 24 -25.38 23.31 22.73
C ALA A 24 -25.46 23.11 24.25
N GLN A 25 -24.37 23.41 24.91
CA GLN A 25 -24.38 23.65 26.34
C GLN A 25 -23.42 24.78 26.71
N PRO A 26 -23.80 25.66 27.64
CA PRO A 26 -23.19 26.98 27.79
C PRO A 26 -21.95 26.99 28.69
N GLU A 27 -21.18 27.98 28.39
CA GLU A 27 -20.03 28.61 29.02
C GLU A 27 -19.71 28.30 30.48
N ALA A 28 -18.41 27.96 30.69
CA ALA A 28 -17.63 28.60 31.76
C ALA A 28 -16.14 28.50 31.44
N SER A 29 -15.56 29.61 30.98
CA SER A 29 -14.30 30.24 31.38
C SER A 29 -13.20 29.36 31.99
N VAL A 30 -12.05 29.31 31.42
CA VAL A 30 -10.85 30.13 31.66
C VAL A 30 -9.69 29.72 30.80
N ALA A 31 -8.93 30.72 30.43
CA ALA A 31 -7.74 30.72 29.60
C ALA A 31 -6.63 29.73 30.02
N ALA A 32 -6.00 29.13 29.03
CA ALA A 32 -4.56 29.02 28.96
C ALA A 32 -4.13 28.64 27.52
N SER A 33 -3.52 29.59 26.89
CA SER A 33 -2.75 29.42 25.66
C SER A 33 -1.76 28.28 25.76
N SER A 34 -1.83 27.38 24.81
CA SER A 34 -0.67 26.63 24.36
C SER A 34 -0.90 26.24 22.90
N GLN A 35 -0.19 26.93 22.05
CA GLN A 35 0.05 26.51 20.68
C GLN A 35 0.69 25.12 20.72
N ALA A 36 -0.09 24.11 20.48
CA ALA A 36 0.41 22.81 20.11
C ALA A 36 0.55 22.80 18.58
N ALA A 37 1.77 22.98 18.10
CA ALA A 37 2.17 22.59 16.77
C ALA A 37 1.69 21.15 16.50
N PRO A 38 1.37 20.80 15.24
CA PRO A 38 1.07 19.42 14.92
C PRO A 38 2.31 18.61 15.30
N GLN A 39 2.21 17.83 16.37
CA GLN A 39 3.18 16.78 16.64
C GLN A 39 3.10 15.83 15.45
N GLU A 40 4.11 15.92 14.61
CA GLU A 40 4.49 14.76 13.80
C GLU A 40 4.59 13.60 14.78
N THR A 41 3.63 12.71 14.70
CA THR A 41 3.66 11.46 15.41
C THR A 41 4.95 10.78 14.96
N GLN A 42 5.99 10.88 15.78
CA GLN A 42 7.19 10.09 15.63
C GLN A 42 6.74 8.65 15.62
N ALA A 43 6.58 8.12 14.42
CA ALA A 43 6.39 6.70 14.23
C ALA A 43 7.57 6.04 14.95
N SER A 44 7.26 5.24 15.97
CA SER A 44 8.21 4.32 16.58
C SER A 44 9.06 3.71 15.48
N PRO A 45 10.36 3.48 15.66
CA PRO A 45 11.20 2.85 14.66
C PRO A 45 10.60 1.47 14.36
N ARG A 46 9.77 1.41 13.34
CA ARG A 46 9.30 0.16 12.78
C ARG A 46 10.54 -0.43 12.14
N VAL A 47 10.91 -1.61 12.58
CA VAL A 47 11.90 -2.42 11.87
C VAL A 47 11.45 -2.42 10.41
N SER A 48 12.26 -1.85 9.53
CA SER A 48 11.96 -1.83 8.10
C SER A 48 11.87 -3.28 7.64
N ASN A 49 10.67 -3.73 7.31
CA ASN A 49 10.43 -5.11 6.90
C ASN A 49 10.89 -5.38 5.46
N GLY A 50 11.80 -4.58 4.94
CA GLY A 50 12.34 -4.69 3.59
C GLY A 50 11.97 -3.53 2.67
N MET A 51 12.43 -3.60 1.44
CA MET A 51 12.26 -2.58 0.41
C MET A 51 11.25 -3.03 -0.64
N TRP A 52 10.38 -2.12 -1.05
CA TRP A 52 9.43 -2.34 -2.13
C TRP A 52 9.85 -1.59 -3.39
N TRP A 53 9.97 -2.30 -4.50
CA TRP A 53 10.19 -1.70 -5.80
C TRP A 53 8.93 -1.78 -6.64
N PHE A 54 8.43 -0.65 -7.08
CA PHE A 54 7.27 -0.56 -7.95
C PHE A 54 7.70 -0.24 -9.37
N PHE A 55 7.41 -1.13 -10.30
CA PHE A 55 7.70 -0.96 -11.73
C PHE A 55 6.43 -0.64 -12.50
N GLY A 56 6.49 0.38 -13.32
CA GLY A 56 5.36 0.78 -14.16
C GLY A 56 5.52 2.17 -14.73
N ASN A 57 4.52 2.58 -15.49
CA ASN A 57 4.40 3.97 -15.90
C ASN A 57 4.11 4.83 -14.67
N GLU A 58 4.75 5.98 -14.58
CA GLU A 58 4.54 6.90 -13.46
C GLU A 58 3.05 7.24 -13.30
N PRO A 59 2.46 6.97 -12.13
CA PRO A 59 1.04 7.22 -11.92
C PRO A 59 0.75 8.73 -11.92
N GLN A 60 -0.27 9.14 -12.65
CA GLN A 60 -0.71 10.52 -12.74
C GLN A 60 -2.19 10.65 -12.35
N GLY A 61 -2.60 11.84 -11.92
CA GLY A 61 -3.99 12.11 -11.56
C GLY A 61 -4.51 11.16 -10.48
N ASP A 62 -5.64 10.53 -10.75
CA ASP A 62 -6.32 9.63 -9.81
C ASP A 62 -5.52 8.35 -9.53
N ALA A 63 -4.73 7.88 -10.49
CA ALA A 63 -3.84 6.74 -10.30
C ALA A 63 -2.76 7.05 -9.25
N LYS A 64 -2.26 8.27 -9.19
CA LYS A 64 -1.33 8.73 -8.16
C LYS A 64 -1.97 8.75 -6.78
N ILE A 65 -3.21 9.22 -6.69
CA ILE A 65 -3.98 9.22 -5.43
C ILE A 65 -4.21 7.79 -4.97
N LEU A 66 -4.61 6.90 -5.88
CA LEU A 66 -4.77 5.47 -5.58
C LEU A 66 -3.47 4.88 -5.04
N PHE A 67 -2.34 5.13 -5.71
CA PHE A 67 -1.04 4.63 -5.28
C PHE A 67 -0.65 5.15 -3.89
N GLN A 68 -0.82 6.44 -3.62
CA GLN A 68 -0.55 7.03 -2.31
C GLN A 68 -1.39 6.39 -1.20
N ASN A 69 -2.66 6.09 -1.49
CA ASN A 69 -3.53 5.39 -0.55
C ASN A 69 -3.06 3.95 -0.31
N LEU A 70 -2.61 3.25 -1.34
CA LEU A 70 -2.03 1.90 -1.21
C LEU A 70 -0.78 1.92 -0.31
N ILE A 71 0.15 2.84 -0.54
CA ILE A 71 1.35 3.02 0.30
C ILE A 71 0.98 3.28 1.76
N ARG A 72 -0.02 4.14 1.99
CA ARG A 72 -0.52 4.45 3.34
C ARG A 72 -1.13 3.23 4.03
N VAL A 73 -1.95 2.45 3.32
CA VAL A 73 -2.61 1.27 3.87
C VAL A 73 -1.61 0.14 4.12
N LEU A 74 -0.60 -0.01 3.27
CA LEU A 74 0.51 -0.93 3.48
C LEU A 74 1.42 -0.49 4.64
N GLY A 75 1.32 0.76 5.06
CA GLY A 75 2.13 1.33 6.14
C GLY A 75 3.58 1.56 5.77
N LEU A 76 3.87 1.77 4.48
CA LEU A 76 5.22 1.97 3.97
C LEU A 76 5.70 3.41 4.21
N ALA A 77 6.89 3.55 4.78
CA ALA A 77 7.57 4.83 4.90
C ALA A 77 8.21 5.22 3.55
N LYS A 78 8.57 6.50 3.39
CA LYS A 78 9.16 7.02 2.14
C LYS A 78 10.46 6.33 1.74
N ASN A 79 11.20 5.81 2.69
CA ASN A 79 12.47 5.10 2.49
C ASN A 79 12.31 3.59 2.30
N GLU A 80 11.09 3.05 2.43
CA GLU A 80 10.80 1.62 2.29
C GLU A 80 10.29 1.25 0.89
N TRP A 81 10.12 2.20 0.00
CA TRP A 81 9.69 1.94 -1.36
C TRP A 81 10.34 2.87 -2.38
N SER A 82 10.42 2.41 -3.61
CA SER A 82 10.95 3.18 -4.74
C SER A 82 10.15 2.88 -5.99
N TRP A 83 9.84 3.93 -6.77
CA TRP A 83 9.25 3.78 -8.09
C TRP A 83 10.34 3.67 -9.14
N LYS A 84 10.25 2.68 -10.00
CA LYS A 84 11.20 2.40 -11.08
C LYS A 84 10.52 2.42 -12.44
N ALA A 85 11.17 3.00 -13.42
CA ALA A 85 10.67 2.95 -14.78
C ALA A 85 10.94 1.56 -15.39
N PRO A 86 10.01 1.02 -16.21
CA PRO A 86 10.21 -0.30 -16.83
C PRO A 86 11.32 -0.32 -17.89
N ALA A 87 11.85 0.84 -18.26
CA ALA A 87 12.98 0.98 -19.18
C ALA A 87 14.35 1.10 -18.47
N GLU A 88 14.36 1.14 -17.14
CA GLU A 88 15.58 1.24 -16.35
C GLU A 88 16.47 0.01 -16.53
N ASN A 89 17.78 0.21 -16.58
CA ASN A 89 18.72 -0.90 -16.66
C ASN A 89 18.73 -1.70 -15.36
N LEU A 90 18.04 -2.83 -15.37
CA LEU A 90 17.88 -3.69 -14.20
C LEU A 90 19.21 -4.19 -13.62
N GLY A 91 20.21 -4.41 -14.47
CA GLY A 91 21.54 -4.83 -14.04
C GLY A 91 22.37 -3.75 -13.33
N GLN A 92 21.92 -2.49 -13.33
CA GLN A 92 22.60 -1.37 -12.65
C GLN A 92 21.85 -0.95 -11.36
N LEU A 93 20.77 -1.66 -11.01
CA LEU A 93 20.06 -1.37 -9.77
C LEU A 93 20.93 -1.74 -8.57
N THR A 94 21.12 -0.76 -7.69
CA THR A 94 21.76 -1.02 -6.40
C THR A 94 20.79 -1.75 -5.51
N ILE A 95 21.08 -3.02 -5.23
CA ILE A 95 20.27 -3.84 -4.34
C ILE A 95 20.68 -3.51 -2.90
N PRO A 96 19.75 -3.11 -2.03
CA PRO A 96 20.06 -2.86 -0.64
C PRO A 96 20.32 -4.15 0.13
N ASP A 97 21.05 -4.09 1.24
CA ASP A 97 21.26 -5.23 2.16
C ASP A 97 19.97 -5.71 2.89
N ALA A 98 18.83 -5.21 2.51
CA ALA A 98 17.54 -5.57 3.06
C ALA A 98 16.75 -6.42 2.06
N PRO A 99 15.83 -7.28 2.53
CA PRO A 99 14.94 -8.03 1.64
C PRO A 99 14.20 -7.08 0.70
N VAL A 100 14.11 -7.44 -0.58
CA VAL A 100 13.44 -6.63 -1.62
C VAL A 100 12.34 -7.45 -2.26
N VAL A 101 11.17 -6.82 -2.46
CA VAL A 101 10.10 -7.35 -3.30
C VAL A 101 9.78 -6.34 -4.40
N ALA A 102 9.61 -6.82 -5.61
CA ALA A 102 9.19 -6.00 -6.74
C ALA A 102 7.72 -6.24 -7.09
N VAL A 103 7.02 -5.18 -7.46
CA VAL A 103 5.65 -5.24 -7.98
C VAL A 103 5.62 -4.59 -9.35
N ALA A 104 5.16 -5.34 -10.35
CA ALA A 104 5.05 -4.87 -11.72
C ALA A 104 3.60 -4.51 -12.06
N PHE A 105 3.35 -3.26 -12.40
CA PHE A 105 2.03 -2.78 -12.79
C PHE A 105 1.82 -2.88 -14.30
N GLY A 106 1.05 -3.87 -14.72
CA GLY A 106 0.71 -4.15 -16.11
C GLY A 106 1.49 -5.31 -16.72
N GLY A 107 0.83 -6.06 -17.61
CA GLY A 107 1.40 -7.21 -18.30
C GLY A 107 2.69 -6.90 -19.06
N PRO A 108 2.73 -5.87 -19.91
CA PRO A 108 3.92 -5.50 -20.66
C PRO A 108 5.12 -5.15 -19.76
N VAL A 109 4.85 -4.54 -18.60
CA VAL A 109 5.90 -4.21 -17.61
C VAL A 109 6.44 -5.48 -16.98
N ALA A 110 5.56 -6.37 -16.50
CA ALA A 110 5.94 -7.64 -15.91
C ALA A 110 6.78 -8.48 -16.90
N GLN A 111 6.31 -8.65 -18.13
CA GLN A 111 7.04 -9.37 -19.17
C GLN A 111 8.44 -8.79 -19.43
N LYS A 112 8.55 -7.47 -19.45
CA LYS A 112 9.81 -6.78 -19.72
C LYS A 112 10.84 -6.99 -18.61
N ILE A 113 10.44 -6.88 -17.34
CA ILE A 113 11.37 -6.95 -16.21
C ILE A 113 11.71 -8.39 -15.78
N THR A 114 10.85 -9.36 -16.09
CA THR A 114 11.08 -10.78 -15.78
C THR A 114 11.60 -11.57 -16.95
N GLY A 115 11.36 -11.11 -18.18
CA GLY A 115 11.65 -11.85 -19.40
C GLY A 115 10.59 -12.90 -19.76
N GLU A 116 9.56 -13.05 -18.96
CA GLU A 116 8.44 -13.96 -19.22
C GLU A 116 7.57 -13.46 -20.38
N ARG A 117 6.86 -14.36 -21.03
CA ARG A 117 5.99 -14.05 -22.18
C ARG A 117 4.53 -14.37 -21.94
N ASP A 118 4.21 -14.89 -20.78
CA ASP A 118 2.86 -15.29 -20.41
C ASP A 118 1.91 -14.09 -20.29
N ALA A 119 0.62 -14.34 -20.39
CA ALA A 119 -0.38 -13.31 -20.18
C ALA A 119 -0.47 -12.90 -18.71
N LEU A 120 -0.85 -11.64 -18.44
CA LEU A 120 -0.91 -11.10 -17.09
C LEU A 120 -1.67 -11.99 -16.08
N PRO A 121 -2.82 -12.61 -16.40
CA PRO A 121 -3.50 -13.49 -15.45
C PRO A 121 -2.62 -14.66 -14.97
N GLN A 122 -1.81 -15.22 -15.84
CA GLN A 122 -0.89 -16.31 -15.51
C GLN A 122 0.31 -15.82 -14.70
N LEU A 123 0.88 -14.68 -15.08
CA LEU A 123 1.98 -14.04 -14.36
C LEU A 123 1.62 -13.64 -12.92
N ARG A 124 0.35 -13.31 -12.67
CA ARG A 124 -0.14 -12.94 -11.34
C ARG A 124 -0.23 -14.11 -10.36
N GLU A 125 -0.41 -15.32 -10.86
CA GLU A 125 -0.58 -16.54 -10.04
C GLU A 125 0.76 -17.09 -9.52
N THR A 126 1.87 -16.58 -10.03
CA THR A 126 3.22 -17.03 -9.70
C THR A 126 4.09 -15.90 -9.19
N VAL A 127 5.01 -16.26 -8.30
CA VAL A 127 6.10 -15.36 -7.92
C VAL A 127 7.18 -15.49 -8.98
N LEU A 128 7.47 -14.39 -9.66
CA LEU A 128 8.47 -14.32 -10.73
C LEU A 128 9.81 -13.86 -10.17
N ALA A 129 10.86 -13.94 -10.95
CA ALA A 129 12.17 -13.39 -10.62
C ALA A 129 12.49 -12.18 -11.51
N LEU A 130 13.11 -11.17 -10.93
CA LEU A 130 13.57 -10.00 -11.67
C LEU A 130 14.80 -10.40 -12.52
N ASN A 131 14.77 -10.10 -13.81
CA ASN A 131 15.87 -10.38 -14.69
C ASN A 131 16.98 -9.31 -14.57
N THR A 132 17.76 -9.39 -13.51
CA THR A 132 18.88 -8.47 -13.25
C THR A 132 20.16 -8.89 -13.97
N GLY A 133 20.23 -10.14 -14.44
CA GLY A 133 21.46 -10.72 -14.96
C GLY A 133 22.51 -11.06 -13.89
N ASN A 134 22.20 -10.88 -12.63
CA ASN A 134 23.01 -11.23 -11.47
C ASN A 134 22.43 -12.47 -10.78
N ASP A 135 23.20 -13.11 -9.90
CA ASP A 135 22.79 -14.30 -9.14
C ASP A 135 21.74 -14.00 -8.05
N GLU A 136 21.39 -12.73 -7.85
CA GLU A 136 20.39 -12.33 -6.87
C GLU A 136 18.97 -12.38 -7.46
N GLU A 137 18.16 -13.28 -6.93
CA GLU A 137 16.77 -13.45 -7.32
C GLU A 137 15.87 -12.52 -6.48
N ILE A 138 15.46 -11.40 -7.07
CA ILE A 138 14.46 -10.52 -6.46
C ILE A 138 13.07 -10.98 -6.88
N PRO A 139 12.20 -11.36 -5.94
CA PRO A 139 10.85 -11.80 -6.28
C PRO A 139 10.03 -10.66 -6.86
N VAL A 140 9.31 -10.96 -7.93
CA VAL A 140 8.43 -10.03 -8.64
C VAL A 140 7.00 -10.55 -8.60
N ILE A 141 6.08 -9.70 -8.20
CA ILE A 141 4.65 -9.95 -8.28
C ILE A 141 4.07 -9.10 -9.41
N ALA A 142 3.47 -9.74 -10.40
CA ALA A 142 2.76 -9.03 -11.45
C ALA A 142 1.38 -8.60 -10.97
N SER A 143 0.94 -7.41 -11.36
CA SER A 143 -0.38 -6.88 -11.03
C SER A 143 -0.96 -6.03 -12.16
N TYR A 144 -2.21 -5.62 -12.01
CA TYR A 144 -2.87 -4.75 -12.99
C TYR A 144 -2.31 -3.33 -12.95
N GLU A 145 -2.35 -2.66 -14.10
CA GLU A 145 -1.98 -1.26 -14.20
C GLU A 145 -2.94 -0.37 -13.38
N LEU A 146 -2.40 0.63 -12.68
CA LEU A 146 -3.19 1.49 -11.79
C LEU A 146 -4.32 2.24 -12.52
N ASN A 147 -4.08 2.68 -13.75
CA ASN A 147 -5.11 3.34 -14.57
C ASN A 147 -6.26 2.38 -14.94
N GLN A 148 -5.93 1.12 -15.22
CA GLN A 148 -6.91 0.09 -15.54
C GLN A 148 -7.79 -0.24 -14.32
N VAL A 149 -7.20 -0.33 -13.16
CA VAL A 149 -7.88 -0.59 -11.87
C VAL A 149 -8.90 0.50 -11.51
N LEU A 150 -8.65 1.75 -11.89
CA LEU A 150 -9.59 2.85 -11.66
C LEU A 150 -10.92 2.65 -12.41
N THR A 151 -10.86 2.07 -13.61
CA THR A 151 -12.03 1.85 -14.46
C THR A 151 -12.75 0.54 -14.19
N LYS A 152 -12.08 -0.42 -13.53
CA LYS A 152 -12.60 -1.76 -13.28
C LYS A 152 -12.53 -2.15 -11.80
N PRO A 153 -13.62 -2.00 -11.05
CA PRO A 153 -13.64 -2.27 -9.61
C PRO A 153 -13.20 -3.69 -9.21
N LYS A 154 -13.47 -4.68 -10.06
CA LYS A 154 -13.05 -6.08 -9.82
C LYS A 154 -11.52 -6.22 -9.81
N GLU A 155 -10.83 -5.51 -10.69
CA GLU A 155 -9.37 -5.54 -10.76
C GLU A 155 -8.73 -4.84 -9.54
N LYS A 156 -9.46 -3.95 -8.87
CA LYS A 156 -9.02 -3.30 -7.63
C LYS A 156 -8.85 -4.30 -6.48
N ALA A 157 -9.79 -5.23 -6.35
CA ALA A 157 -9.69 -6.31 -5.37
C ALA A 157 -8.51 -7.24 -5.68
N MET A 158 -8.30 -7.54 -6.96
CA MET A 158 -7.19 -8.38 -7.42
C MET A 158 -5.84 -7.69 -7.19
N LEU A 159 -5.73 -6.39 -7.48
CA LEU A 159 -4.54 -5.59 -7.15
C LEU A 159 -4.19 -5.68 -5.66
N TRP A 160 -5.20 -5.57 -4.81
CA TRP A 160 -5.00 -5.70 -3.36
C TRP A 160 -4.48 -7.07 -2.95
N GLN A 161 -5.01 -8.14 -3.54
CA GLN A 161 -4.52 -9.50 -3.32
C GLN A 161 -3.05 -9.67 -3.75
N ASP A 162 -2.68 -9.09 -4.89
CA ASP A 162 -1.29 -9.12 -5.39
C ASP A 162 -0.34 -8.40 -4.41
N LEU A 163 -0.76 -7.26 -3.86
CA LEU A 163 0.03 -6.53 -2.86
C LEU A 163 0.16 -7.30 -1.54
N LEU A 164 -0.89 -8.00 -1.10
CA LEU A 164 -0.81 -8.87 0.06
C LEU A 164 0.12 -10.07 -0.19
N MET A 165 0.10 -10.62 -1.39
CA MET A 165 1.05 -11.67 -1.81
C MET A 165 2.49 -11.14 -1.75
N ALA A 166 2.75 -9.97 -2.33
CA ALA A 166 4.07 -9.33 -2.27
C ALA A 166 4.54 -9.11 -0.83
N ARG A 167 3.65 -8.68 0.05
CA ARG A 167 3.96 -8.53 1.47
C ARG A 167 4.30 -9.85 2.13
N SER A 168 3.55 -10.91 1.83
CA SER A 168 3.81 -12.25 2.36
C SER A 168 5.16 -12.79 1.88
N VAL A 169 5.48 -12.60 0.61
CA VAL A 169 6.78 -12.99 0.04
C VAL A 169 7.91 -12.24 0.75
N LEU A 170 7.80 -10.92 0.91
CA LEU A 170 8.81 -10.10 1.58
C LEU A 170 9.06 -10.52 3.05
N GLN A 171 8.04 -11.03 3.72
CA GLN A 171 8.16 -11.50 5.11
C GLN A 171 8.81 -12.88 5.24
N ASN A 172 8.90 -13.63 4.14
CA ASN A 172 9.42 -14.99 4.11
C ASN A 172 10.82 -15.12 3.48
N ILE A 173 11.40 -14.00 3.05
CA ILE A 173 12.78 -13.91 2.52
C ILE A 173 13.79 -13.61 3.68
#